data_a73b1c7a2e98f4cd4de42a5fabb900f4
#
_entry.id   a73b1c7a2e98f4cd4de42a5fabb900f4
#
_cell.length_a   1.000
_cell.length_b   1.000
_cell.length_c   1.000
_cell.angle_alpha   90.00
_cell.angle_beta   90.00
_cell.angle_gamma   90.00
#
_symmetry.space_group_name_H-M   'P 1'
#
loop_
_entity.id
_entity.type
_entity.pdbx_description
1 polymer ?
#
loop_
_entity_poly.entity_id
_entity_poly.type
_entity_poly.pdbx_seq_one_letter_code
_entity_poly.pdbx_strand_id
1 'polypeptide(L)' 'MEPQMIWDVPVVDGLNRQRSLVVTVSDGRVAVLPPPGEGFYLPSQSIWQLHEAIRAAALVAAGMDRAAAQPTRIAR' A
#
# COMPACT_ATOMS: atom_id res chain seq x y z
N MET A 1 3.62 -19.59 5.30
CA MET A 1 4.18 -18.32 5.12
C MET A 1 3.14 -17.28 4.83
N GLU A 2 3.18 -16.22 5.55
CA GLU A 2 2.19 -15.21 5.36
C GLU A 2 2.55 -14.24 4.29
N PRO A 3 1.59 -13.73 3.57
CA PRO A 3 1.90 -12.74 2.55
C PRO A 3 2.37 -11.46 3.20
N GLN A 4 3.17 -10.73 2.48
CA GLN A 4 3.62 -9.47 2.97
C GLN A 4 2.48 -8.49 2.95
N MET A 5 2.25 -7.81 4.05
CA MET A 5 1.17 -6.86 4.17
C MET A 5 1.64 -5.44 4.43
N ILE A 6 2.92 -5.22 4.47
CA ILE A 6 3.49 -3.90 4.70
C ILE A 6 4.62 -3.69 3.71
N TRP A 7 4.57 -2.60 3.00
CA TRP A 7 5.61 -2.23 2.05
C TRP A 7 6.10 -0.84 2.39
N ASP A 8 7.42 -0.68 2.49
CA ASP A 8 8.02 0.61 2.78
C ASP A 8 8.57 1.20 1.49
N VAL A 9 8.23 2.44 1.23
CA VAL A 9 8.71 3.13 0.03
C VAL A 9 9.50 4.34 0.50
N PRO A 10 10.77 4.47 0.10
CA PRO A 10 11.56 5.61 0.53
C PRO A 10 11.11 6.89 -0.13
N VAL A 11 10.99 7.94 0.65
CA VAL A 11 10.57 9.25 0.16
C VAL A 11 11.41 10.31 0.85
N VAL A 12 11.22 11.55 0.45
CA VAL A 12 11.95 12.66 1.02
C VAL A 12 10.94 13.69 1.50
N ASP A 13 11.08 14.16 2.72
CA ASP A 13 10.11 15.13 3.25
C ASP A 13 10.48 16.54 2.81
N GLY A 14 9.70 17.50 3.24
CA GLY A 14 9.88 18.86 2.85
C GLY A 14 11.17 19.49 3.37
N LEU A 15 11.82 18.86 4.33
CA LEU A 15 13.10 19.33 4.84
C LEU A 15 14.25 18.50 4.27
N ASN A 16 13.98 17.78 3.19
CA ASN A 16 14.99 17.00 2.51
C ASN A 16 15.55 15.86 3.36
N ARG A 17 14.74 15.31 4.24
CA ARG A 17 15.14 14.19 5.08
C ARG A 17 14.55 12.92 4.53
N GLN A 18 15.26 11.81 4.70
CA GLN A 18 14.76 10.54 4.24
C GLN A 18 13.68 10.04 5.15
N ARG A 19 12.58 9.62 4.56
CA ARG A 19 11.43 9.12 5.30
C ARG A 19 10.88 7.91 4.58
N SER A 20 9.85 7.31 5.14
CA SER A 20 9.19 6.17 4.52
C SER A 20 7.72 6.44 4.36
N LEU A 21 7.20 6.02 3.23
CA LEU A 21 5.78 5.99 3.01
C LEU A 21 5.41 4.52 3.10
N VAL A 22 4.39 4.21 3.86
CA VAL A 22 4.03 2.82 4.10
C VAL A 22 2.75 2.49 3.38
N VAL A 23 2.74 1.37 2.67
CA VAL A 23 1.54 0.84 2.06
C VAL A 23 1.20 -0.44 2.81
N THR A 24 -0.01 -0.59 3.23
CA THR A 24 -0.41 -1.78 3.96
C THR A 24 -1.82 -2.17 3.57
N VAL A 25 -2.25 -3.32 4.04
CA VAL A 25 -3.58 -3.83 3.74
C VAL A 25 -4.29 -4.12 5.05
N SER A 26 -5.52 -3.70 5.14
CA SER A 26 -6.31 -3.93 6.33
C SER A 26 -7.77 -4.07 5.92
N ASP A 27 -8.40 -5.15 6.33
CA ASP A 27 -9.82 -5.37 6.07
C ASP A 27 -10.20 -5.27 4.59
N GLY A 28 -9.36 -5.82 3.74
CA GLY A 28 -9.64 -5.81 2.32
C GLY A 28 -9.42 -4.48 1.64
N ARG A 29 -8.76 -3.56 2.32
CA ARG A 29 -8.50 -2.24 1.76
C ARG A 29 -7.02 -1.92 1.80
N VAL A 30 -6.59 -1.10 0.88
CA VAL A 30 -5.21 -0.67 0.85
C VAL A 30 -5.12 0.67 1.58
N ALA A 31 -4.22 0.76 2.54
CA ALA A 31 -3.99 2.00 3.26
C ALA A 31 -2.61 2.52 2.90
N VAL A 32 -2.52 3.81 2.71
CA VAL A 32 -1.24 4.46 2.41
C VAL A 32 -0.97 5.44 3.53
N LEU A 33 0.12 5.23 4.24
CA LEU A 33 0.45 6.04 5.40
C LEU A 33 1.65 6.90 5.08
N PRO A 34 1.44 8.19 4.86
CA PRO A 34 2.55 9.07 4.49
C PRO A 34 3.40 9.38 5.71
N PRO A 35 4.62 9.88 5.51
CA PRO A 35 5.44 10.31 6.63
C PRO A 35 4.81 11.54 7.28
N PRO A 36 5.20 11.85 8.50
CA PRO A 36 4.66 13.03 9.17
C PRO A 36 5.09 14.30 8.44
N GLY A 37 4.27 15.32 8.52
CA GLY A 37 4.56 16.59 7.89
C GLY A 37 3.53 16.92 6.85
N GLU A 38 3.76 18.02 6.15
CA GLU A 38 2.79 18.53 5.22
C GLU A 38 2.93 18.00 3.81
N GLY A 39 3.99 17.33 3.53
CA GLY A 39 4.14 16.80 2.19
C GLY A 39 5.44 16.05 2.06
N PHE A 40 5.60 15.43 0.92
CA PHE A 40 6.81 14.69 0.65
C PHE A 40 6.99 14.57 -0.85
N TYR A 41 8.21 14.20 -1.24
CA TYR A 41 8.53 14.02 -2.64
C TYR A 41 8.91 12.58 -2.90
N LEU A 42 8.56 12.11 -4.09
CA LEU A 42 8.92 10.76 -4.51
C LEU A 42 10.08 10.84 -5.49
N PRO A 43 11.27 10.42 -5.09
CA PRO A 43 12.35 10.31 -6.06
C PRO A 43 11.95 9.33 -7.17
N SER A 44 12.58 9.45 -8.31
CA SER A 44 12.19 8.64 -9.47
C SER A 44 12.12 7.16 -9.17
N GLN A 45 13.10 6.65 -8.45
CA GLN A 45 13.10 5.23 -8.14
C GLN A 45 11.93 4.86 -7.27
N SER A 46 11.53 5.76 -6.40
CA SER A 46 10.46 5.47 -5.47
C SER A 46 9.11 5.44 -6.15
N ILE A 47 8.97 6.10 -7.27
CA ILE A 47 7.72 6.06 -8.02
C ILE A 47 7.42 4.63 -8.44
N TRP A 48 8.43 3.92 -8.93
CA TRP A 48 8.25 2.53 -9.32
C TRP A 48 7.99 1.64 -8.12
N GLN A 49 8.67 1.91 -7.02
CA GLN A 49 8.47 1.12 -5.82
C GLN A 49 7.07 1.31 -5.27
N LEU A 50 6.56 2.54 -5.31
CA LEU A 50 5.21 2.80 -4.85
C LEU A 50 4.20 2.12 -5.76
N HIS A 51 4.43 2.17 -7.06
CA HIS A 51 3.54 1.53 -8.02
C HIS A 51 3.46 0.03 -7.72
N GLU A 52 4.61 -0.61 -7.53
CA GLU A 52 4.62 -2.04 -7.26
C GLU A 52 4.01 -2.37 -5.90
N ALA A 53 4.24 -1.52 -4.91
CA ALA A 53 3.67 -1.76 -3.60
C ALA A 53 2.15 -1.68 -3.64
N ILE A 54 1.63 -0.68 -4.33
CA ILE A 54 0.19 -0.52 -4.43
C ILE A 54 -0.41 -1.69 -5.21
N ARG A 55 0.24 -2.10 -6.28
CA ARG A 55 -0.24 -3.20 -7.07
C ARG A 55 -0.27 -4.48 -6.25
N ALA A 56 0.80 -4.77 -5.53
CA ALA A 56 0.85 -5.96 -4.69
C ALA A 56 -0.19 -5.90 -3.58
N ALA A 57 -0.33 -4.74 -2.96
CA ALA A 57 -1.30 -4.57 -1.89
C ALA A 57 -2.71 -4.73 -2.44
N ALA A 58 -2.97 -4.25 -3.63
CA ALA A 58 -4.29 -4.37 -4.23
C ALA A 58 -4.65 -5.83 -4.46
N LEU A 59 -3.68 -6.63 -4.86
CA LEU A 59 -3.94 -8.04 -5.06
C LEU A 59 -4.25 -8.76 -3.75
N VAL A 60 -3.53 -8.40 -2.70
CA VAL A 60 -3.79 -8.98 -1.39
C VAL A 60 -5.16 -8.55 -0.89
N ALA A 61 -5.47 -7.27 -1.04
CA ALA A 61 -6.76 -6.75 -0.59
C ALA A 61 -7.92 -7.39 -1.35
N ALA A 62 -7.74 -7.59 -2.63
CA ALA A 62 -8.78 -8.22 -3.44
C ALA A 62 -9.01 -9.65 -3.00
N GLY A 63 -7.95 -10.34 -2.62
CA GLY A 63 -8.09 -11.68 -2.12
C GLY A 63 -8.85 -11.74 -0.82
N MET A 64 -8.57 -10.81 0.08
CA MET A 64 -9.29 -10.74 1.32
C MET A 64 -10.75 -10.44 1.11
N ASP A 65 -11.02 -9.47 0.25
CA ASP A 65 -12.38 -9.05 -0.01
C ASP A 65 -13.14 -10.17 -0.68
N ARG A 66 -12.52 -10.86 -1.61
CA ARG A 66 -13.15 -11.94 -2.29
C ARG A 66 -13.46 -13.08 -1.33
N ALA A 67 -12.55 -13.38 -0.44
CA ALA A 67 -12.76 -14.44 0.53
C ALA A 67 -13.90 -14.11 1.47
N ALA A 68 -13.96 -12.87 1.89
CA ALA A 68 -15.01 -12.48 2.82
C ALA A 68 -16.37 -12.45 2.19
N ALA A 69 -16.44 -12.08 0.94
CA ALA A 69 -17.73 -11.92 0.30
C ALA A 69 -18.13 -13.07 -0.58
N GLN A 70 -17.27 -14.05 -0.68
CA GLN A 70 -17.47 -15.04 -1.63
C GLN A 70 -18.82 -15.70 -1.68
N PRO A 71 -19.34 -16.16 -0.60
CA PRO A 71 -20.59 -16.88 -0.68
C PRO A 71 -21.72 -16.07 -1.26
N THR A 72 -21.76 -14.86 -0.96
CA THR A 72 -22.87 -14.10 -1.41
C THR A 72 -22.73 -13.59 -2.79
N ARG A 73 -21.53 -13.48 -3.26
CA ARG A 73 -21.40 -12.92 -4.52
C ARG A 73 -21.91 -13.73 -5.59
N ILE A 74 -21.98 -14.95 -5.40
CA ILE A 74 -22.41 -15.77 -6.39
C ILE A 74 -23.77 -15.54 -6.81
N ALA A 75 -24.50 -14.98 -6.01
CA ALA A 75 -25.87 -14.79 -6.30
C ALA A 75 -26.13 -13.95 -7.46
N ARG A 76 -25.26 -13.54 -8.14
CA ARG A 76 -25.56 -12.73 -9.19
C ARG A 76 -25.63 -13.27 -10.42
#